data_36478130a4f4fab6f81f570d2ba097bc
#
_entry.id   36478130a4f4fab6f81f570d2ba097bc
#
_cell.length_a   1.000
_cell.length_b   1.000
_cell.length_c   1.000
_cell.angle_alpha   90.00
_cell.angle_beta   90.00
_cell.angle_gamma   90.00
#
_symmetry.space_group_name_H-M   'P 1'
#
loop_
_entity.id
_entity.type
_entity.pdbx_description
1 polymer ?
#
loop_
_entity_poly.entity_id
_entity_poly.type
_entity_poly.pdbx_seq_one_letter_code
_entity_poly.pdbx_strand_id
1 'polypeptide(L)'
;MNVLIAEDDRVTGEILGRTLQRWGHDTTIVSNGAQAWEHLRAASAPTLAVLDWMMPELDGPDVCRRVRAELPSAHMYLLLVTARESRGDVVAGLDAGADDYIIKPFDPEELRARVAVGVRVLSLQHNLAERVAELQAALSNVKQLRGLLPICSYCKRIRGDDQYWQQVEGYIAEHSDAQFSHGICPSCYATIAAELEEAARARRSSR
;
A
#
# COMPACT_ATOMS: atom_id res chain seq x y z
N MET A 1 13.44 9.61 11.90
CA MET A 1 13.30 9.55 10.41
C MET A 1 14.68 9.35 9.82
N ASN A 2 14.82 8.43 8.86
CA ASN A 2 16.10 8.20 8.20
C ASN A 2 16.39 9.33 7.19
N VAL A 3 17.58 9.93 7.27
CA VAL A 3 18.05 10.96 6.36
C VAL A 3 19.39 10.55 5.80
N LEU A 4 19.47 10.39 4.49
CA LEU A 4 20.70 10.20 3.76
C LEU A 4 21.27 11.57 3.40
N ILE A 5 22.57 11.78 3.61
CA ILE A 5 23.30 12.98 3.19
C ILE A 5 24.37 12.52 2.21
N ALA A 6 24.33 13.01 0.99
CA ALA A 6 25.37 12.79 -0.01
C ALA A 6 26.05 14.13 -0.28
N GLU A 7 27.30 14.23 0.15
CA GLU A 7 28.13 15.45 0.09
C GLU A 7 29.58 15.03 -0.02
N ASP A 8 30.31 15.52 -1.01
CA ASP A 8 31.72 15.19 -1.24
C ASP A 8 32.67 15.96 -0.31
N ASP A 9 32.27 17.17 0.13
CA ASP A 9 33.00 17.86 1.20
C ASP A 9 32.65 17.27 2.57
N ARG A 10 33.61 16.57 3.14
CA ARG A 10 33.49 15.92 4.43
C ARG A 10 33.06 16.88 5.55
N VAL A 11 33.54 18.12 5.57
CA VAL A 11 33.23 19.09 6.62
C VAL A 11 31.77 19.51 6.53
N THR A 12 31.32 19.82 5.34
CA THR A 12 29.92 20.18 5.05
C THR A 12 28.99 19.03 5.39
N GLY A 13 29.33 17.79 4.98
CA GLY A 13 28.56 16.59 5.31
C GLY A 13 28.43 16.35 6.81
N GLU A 14 29.53 16.50 7.59
CA GLU A 14 29.49 16.36 9.04
C GLU A 14 28.65 17.47 9.72
N ILE A 15 28.72 18.71 9.24
CA ILE A 15 27.91 19.82 9.76
C ILE A 15 26.42 19.56 9.53
N LEU A 16 26.06 19.15 8.31
CA LEU A 16 24.69 18.77 7.95
C LEU A 16 24.20 17.62 8.83
N GLY A 17 25.02 16.57 8.95
CA GLY A 17 24.68 15.38 9.75
C GLY A 17 24.40 15.75 11.22
N ARG A 18 25.29 16.49 11.86
CA ARG A 18 25.10 16.95 13.24
C ARG A 18 23.88 17.87 13.41
N THR A 19 23.60 18.67 12.40
CA THR A 19 22.45 19.59 12.41
C THR A 19 21.15 18.81 12.35
N LEU A 20 21.04 17.86 11.43
CA LEU A 20 19.86 16.99 11.28
C LEU A 20 19.68 16.06 12.48
N GLN A 21 20.77 15.52 13.06
CA GLN A 21 20.72 14.74 14.31
C GLN A 21 20.16 15.55 15.49
N ARG A 22 20.56 16.83 15.63
CA ARG A 22 19.99 17.70 16.67
C ARG A 22 18.49 17.95 16.47
N TRP A 23 17.98 17.82 15.26
CA TRP A 23 16.53 17.90 14.99
C TRP A 23 15.82 16.54 15.13
N GLY A 24 16.53 15.49 15.58
CA GLY A 24 15.95 14.19 15.88
C GLY A 24 15.87 13.23 14.69
N HIS A 25 16.72 13.42 13.69
CA HIS A 25 16.81 12.51 12.54
C HIS A 25 18.00 11.54 12.68
N ASP A 26 17.83 10.32 12.17
CA ASP A 26 18.91 9.35 12.02
C ASP A 26 19.61 9.60 10.69
N THR A 27 20.91 9.92 10.73
CA THR A 27 21.64 10.36 9.54
C THR A 27 22.68 9.34 9.09
N THR A 28 22.71 9.10 7.78
CA THR A 28 23.81 8.39 7.11
C THR A 28 24.48 9.35 6.15
N ILE A 29 25.82 9.42 6.17
CA ILE A 29 26.61 10.32 5.31
C ILE A 29 27.39 9.48 4.32
N VAL A 30 27.31 9.84 3.05
CA VAL A 30 28.09 9.27 1.95
C VAL A 30 28.78 10.37 1.17
N SER A 31 29.88 10.03 0.48
CA SER A 31 30.77 11.04 -0.14
C SER A 31 30.64 11.15 -1.65
N ASN A 32 29.75 10.40 -2.29
CA ASN A 32 29.52 10.48 -3.73
C ASN A 32 28.12 9.97 -4.10
N GLY A 33 27.70 10.24 -5.34
CA GLY A 33 26.39 9.86 -5.82
C GLY A 33 26.21 8.37 -6.07
N ALA A 34 27.27 7.63 -6.34
CA ALA A 34 27.17 6.17 -6.50
C ALA A 34 26.85 5.50 -5.16
N GLN A 35 27.50 5.90 -4.08
CA GLN A 35 27.16 5.44 -2.72
C GLN A 35 25.75 5.87 -2.31
N ALA A 36 25.34 7.09 -2.68
CA ALA A 36 23.98 7.55 -2.43
C ALA A 36 22.96 6.66 -3.13
N TRP A 37 23.18 6.34 -4.40
CA TRP A 37 22.34 5.43 -5.16
C TRP A 37 22.25 4.03 -4.51
N GLU A 38 23.38 3.43 -4.16
CA GLU A 38 23.39 2.11 -3.51
C GLU A 38 22.64 2.11 -2.18
N HIS A 39 22.77 3.18 -1.40
CA HIS A 39 22.02 3.32 -0.14
C HIS A 39 20.51 3.45 -0.38
N LEU A 40 20.10 4.29 -1.33
CA LEU A 40 18.68 4.50 -1.65
C LEU A 40 18.05 3.23 -2.22
N ARG A 41 18.77 2.50 -3.08
CA ARG A 41 18.30 1.24 -3.65
C ARG A 41 18.07 0.16 -2.59
N ALA A 42 18.87 0.15 -1.54
CA ALA A 42 18.76 -0.81 -0.44
C ALA A 42 17.77 -0.38 0.65
N ALA A 43 17.24 0.84 0.59
CA ALA A 43 16.35 1.37 1.61
C ALA A 43 14.99 0.66 1.59
N SER A 44 14.58 0.11 2.72
CA SER A 44 13.29 -0.55 2.93
C SER A 44 12.26 0.32 3.65
N ALA A 45 12.65 1.51 4.08
CA ALA A 45 11.81 2.46 4.82
C ALA A 45 11.80 3.84 4.12
N PRO A 46 10.77 4.66 4.40
CA PRO A 46 10.72 6.03 3.91
C PRO A 46 12.00 6.79 4.22
N THR A 47 12.65 7.36 3.21
CA THR A 47 13.96 8.01 3.33
C THR A 47 13.93 9.40 2.73
N LEU A 48 14.41 10.40 3.49
CA LEU A 48 14.72 11.71 2.99
C LEU A 48 16.18 11.71 2.57
N ALA A 49 16.47 12.18 1.35
CA ALA A 49 17.84 12.32 0.87
C ALA A 49 18.18 13.79 0.64
N VAL A 50 19.25 14.26 1.26
CA VAL A 50 19.88 15.57 1.03
C VAL A 50 21.07 15.30 0.13
N LEU A 51 21.01 15.74 -1.13
CA LEU A 51 21.99 15.39 -2.16
C LEU A 51 22.68 16.67 -2.65
N ASP A 52 24.00 16.71 -2.57
CA ASP A 52 24.72 17.77 -3.26
C ASP A 52 24.54 17.63 -4.78
N TRP A 53 24.47 18.74 -5.46
CA TRP A 53 24.37 18.77 -6.91
C TRP A 53 25.60 18.17 -7.58
N MET A 54 26.78 18.61 -7.15
CA MET A 54 28.05 18.22 -7.79
C MET A 54 28.79 17.23 -6.91
N MET A 55 28.78 15.96 -7.30
CA MET A 55 29.50 14.90 -6.60
C MET A 55 30.30 14.06 -7.58
N PRO A 56 31.39 13.42 -7.12
CA PRO A 56 32.11 12.45 -7.92
C PRO A 56 31.25 11.26 -8.32
N GLU A 57 31.58 10.63 -9.44
CA GLU A 57 30.98 9.43 -10.03
C GLU A 57 29.57 9.65 -10.56
N LEU A 58 28.66 10.17 -9.76
CA LEU A 58 27.27 10.43 -10.13
C LEU A 58 26.82 11.74 -9.49
N ASP A 59 26.33 12.68 -10.26
CA ASP A 59 25.81 13.96 -9.72
C ASP A 59 24.42 13.79 -9.07
N GLY A 60 24.03 14.78 -8.26
CA GLY A 60 22.76 14.75 -7.55
C GLY A 60 21.53 14.58 -8.45
N PRO A 61 21.41 15.35 -9.54
CA PRO A 61 20.34 15.17 -10.52
C PRO A 61 20.30 13.79 -11.16
N ASP A 62 21.45 13.15 -11.41
CA ASP A 62 21.48 11.79 -11.95
C ASP A 62 21.03 10.74 -10.94
N VAL A 63 21.36 10.93 -9.65
CA VAL A 63 20.78 10.13 -8.57
C VAL A 63 19.27 10.26 -8.56
N CYS A 64 18.74 11.48 -8.65
CA CYS A 64 17.29 11.72 -8.70
C CYS A 64 16.63 11.00 -9.88
N ARG A 65 17.17 11.11 -11.10
CA ARG A 65 16.65 10.42 -12.29
C ARG A 65 16.61 8.92 -12.10
N ARG A 66 17.68 8.33 -11.56
CA ARG A 66 17.73 6.87 -11.29
C ARG A 66 16.70 6.44 -10.27
N VAL A 67 16.56 7.17 -9.18
CA VAL A 67 15.55 6.87 -8.15
C VAL A 67 14.15 6.86 -8.76
N ARG A 68 13.81 7.87 -9.56
CA ARG A 68 12.47 7.94 -10.18
C ARG A 68 12.24 6.87 -11.25
N ALA A 69 13.28 6.51 -11.99
CA ALA A 69 13.18 5.48 -13.05
C ALA A 69 13.15 4.05 -12.49
N GLU A 70 14.00 3.74 -11.51
CA GLU A 70 14.22 2.36 -11.06
C GLU A 70 13.45 2.03 -9.76
N LEU A 71 13.06 3.04 -8.97
CA LEU A 71 12.37 2.88 -7.69
C LEU A 71 11.04 3.68 -7.62
N PRO A 72 10.13 3.56 -8.59
CA PRO A 72 8.94 4.41 -8.66
C PRO A 72 7.97 4.23 -7.47
N SER A 73 8.02 3.09 -6.80
CA SER A 73 7.17 2.78 -5.63
C SER A 73 7.85 3.11 -4.29
N ALA A 74 9.11 3.56 -4.29
CA ALA A 74 9.81 3.88 -3.06
C ALA A 74 9.35 5.25 -2.51
N HIS A 75 9.07 5.29 -1.22
CA HIS A 75 8.73 6.53 -0.52
C HIS A 75 10.02 7.30 -0.22
N MET A 76 10.44 8.13 -1.16
CA MET A 76 11.67 8.92 -1.08
C MET A 76 11.40 10.39 -1.36
N TYR A 77 11.93 11.26 -0.51
CA TYR A 77 11.95 12.70 -0.70
C TYR A 77 13.37 13.15 -0.99
N LEU A 78 13.59 13.71 -2.16
CA LEU A 78 14.92 14.08 -2.68
C LEU A 78 15.07 15.60 -2.64
N LEU A 79 15.93 16.11 -1.76
CA LEU A 79 16.27 17.52 -1.60
C LEU A 79 17.65 17.75 -2.21
N LEU A 80 17.73 18.50 -3.31
CA LEU A 80 19.00 18.91 -3.89
C LEU A 80 19.57 20.12 -3.16
N VAL A 81 20.88 20.07 -2.88
CA VAL A 81 21.66 21.19 -2.34
C VAL A 81 22.63 21.65 -3.42
N THR A 82 22.68 22.94 -3.73
CA THR A 82 23.44 23.41 -4.87
C THR A 82 24.05 24.81 -4.64
N ALA A 83 25.23 25.05 -5.19
CA ALA A 83 25.78 26.39 -5.31
C ALA A 83 25.27 27.11 -6.57
N ARG A 84 24.43 26.49 -7.39
CA ARG A 84 23.92 27.05 -8.64
C ARG A 84 22.65 27.83 -8.39
N GLU A 85 22.65 29.10 -8.77
CA GLU A 85 21.56 30.05 -8.50
C GLU A 85 20.68 30.34 -9.73
N SER A 86 21.07 29.84 -10.92
CA SER A 86 20.31 30.17 -12.12
C SER A 86 18.92 29.48 -12.12
N ARG A 87 17.94 30.21 -12.66
CA ARG A 87 16.59 29.64 -12.83
C ARG A 87 16.61 28.35 -13.66
N GLY A 88 17.52 28.23 -14.61
CA GLY A 88 17.68 27.04 -15.45
C GLY A 88 18.14 25.82 -14.64
N ASP A 89 19.06 25.99 -13.71
CA ASP A 89 19.55 24.90 -12.86
C ASP A 89 18.48 24.43 -11.92
N VAL A 90 17.70 25.33 -11.33
CA VAL A 90 16.56 24.97 -10.48
C VAL A 90 15.55 24.09 -11.22
N VAL A 91 15.14 24.52 -12.43
CA VAL A 91 14.20 23.77 -13.27
C VAL A 91 14.82 22.41 -13.63
N ALA A 92 16.09 22.36 -14.02
CA ALA A 92 16.76 21.10 -14.36
C ALA A 92 16.82 20.10 -13.19
N GLY A 93 16.99 20.58 -11.95
CA GLY A 93 16.99 19.76 -10.76
C GLY A 93 15.61 19.15 -10.47
N LEU A 94 14.56 19.97 -10.56
CA LEU A 94 13.18 19.51 -10.38
C LEU A 94 12.75 18.56 -11.51
N ASP A 95 13.09 18.88 -12.77
CA ASP A 95 12.82 17.99 -13.92
C ASP A 95 13.59 16.66 -13.84
N ALA A 96 14.73 16.64 -13.15
CA ALA A 96 15.45 15.40 -12.84
C ALA A 96 14.73 14.53 -11.80
N GLY A 97 13.67 15.05 -11.16
CA GLY A 97 12.88 14.31 -10.20
C GLY A 97 13.17 14.63 -8.73
N ALA A 98 13.91 15.71 -8.45
CA ALA A 98 14.00 16.23 -7.09
C ALA A 98 12.63 16.76 -6.62
N ASP A 99 12.32 16.60 -5.34
CA ASP A 99 11.09 17.12 -4.74
C ASP A 99 11.24 18.58 -4.32
N ASP A 100 12.47 18.99 -3.99
CA ASP A 100 12.79 20.37 -3.62
C ASP A 100 14.31 20.62 -3.81
N TYR A 101 14.70 21.87 -3.69
CA TYR A 101 16.10 22.28 -3.76
C TYR A 101 16.41 23.39 -2.74
N ILE A 102 17.69 23.57 -2.40
CA ILE A 102 18.19 24.65 -1.55
C ILE A 102 19.54 25.16 -2.09
N ILE A 103 19.73 26.45 -2.06
CA ILE A 103 20.96 27.12 -2.61
C ILE A 103 21.98 27.35 -1.49
N LYS A 104 23.24 26.95 -1.71
CA LYS A 104 24.37 27.26 -0.82
C LYS A 104 24.87 28.72 -1.06
N PRO A 105 25.18 29.49 0.00
CA PRO A 105 25.01 29.17 1.42
C PRO A 105 23.56 29.34 1.85
N PHE A 106 23.05 28.40 2.66
CA PHE A 106 21.69 28.43 3.15
C PHE A 106 21.62 28.69 4.67
N ASP A 107 20.51 29.26 5.10
CA ASP A 107 20.18 29.39 6.52
C ASP A 107 19.77 28.05 7.10
N PRO A 108 20.27 27.66 8.29
CA PRO A 108 19.81 26.44 8.96
C PRO A 108 18.28 26.35 9.14
N GLU A 109 17.60 27.49 9.33
CA GLU A 109 16.14 27.51 9.46
C GLU A 109 15.44 27.23 8.12
N GLU A 110 16.03 27.66 6.98
CA GLU A 110 15.54 27.29 5.66
C GLU A 110 15.67 25.79 5.43
N LEU A 111 16.84 25.20 5.70
CA LEU A 111 17.04 23.76 5.61
C LEU A 111 16.04 23.02 6.50
N ARG A 112 15.84 23.48 7.73
CA ARG A 112 14.89 22.89 8.67
C ARG A 112 13.46 22.90 8.13
N ALA A 113 13.03 24.00 7.56
CA ALA A 113 11.70 24.14 6.98
C ALA A 113 11.48 23.17 5.80
N ARG A 114 12.45 23.03 4.90
CA ARG A 114 12.38 22.10 3.75
C ARG A 114 12.41 20.64 4.18
N VAL A 115 13.28 20.29 5.11
CA VAL A 115 13.31 18.95 5.70
C VAL A 115 11.97 18.61 6.39
N ALA A 116 11.38 19.56 7.12
CA ALA A 116 10.07 19.36 7.74
C ALA A 116 8.95 19.13 6.72
N VAL A 117 9.01 19.79 5.56
CA VAL A 117 8.09 19.50 4.44
C VAL A 117 8.29 18.07 3.94
N GLY A 118 9.53 17.67 3.68
CA GLY A 118 9.85 16.31 3.21
C GLY A 118 9.38 15.22 4.19
N VAL A 119 9.63 15.40 5.48
CA VAL A 119 9.16 14.49 6.53
C VAL A 119 7.64 14.37 6.52
N ARG A 120 6.93 15.49 6.37
CA ARG A 120 5.46 15.50 6.30
C ARG A 120 4.95 14.77 5.06
N VAL A 121 5.55 14.98 3.90
CA VAL A 121 5.19 14.29 2.65
C VAL A 121 5.39 12.79 2.80
N LEU A 122 6.55 12.35 3.28
CA LEU A 122 6.84 10.93 3.49
C LEU A 122 5.89 10.28 4.50
N SER A 123 5.56 10.98 5.58
CA SER A 123 4.60 10.48 6.58
C SER A 123 3.20 10.31 5.99
N LEU A 124 2.74 11.26 5.15
CA LEU A 124 1.45 11.16 4.48
C LEU A 124 1.41 10.01 3.48
N GLN A 125 2.47 9.82 2.70
CA GLN A 125 2.59 8.71 1.76
C GLN A 125 2.56 7.35 2.47
N HIS A 126 3.30 7.23 3.57
CA HIS A 126 3.33 6.02 4.37
C HIS A 126 1.95 5.68 4.95
N ASN A 127 1.30 6.65 5.60
CA ASN A 127 -0.04 6.48 6.14
C ASN A 127 -1.07 6.10 5.07
N LEU A 128 -0.97 6.70 3.88
CA LEU A 128 -1.84 6.36 2.76
C LEU A 128 -1.62 4.91 2.30
N ALA A 129 -0.37 4.48 2.17
CA ALA A 129 -0.03 3.11 1.78
C ALA A 129 -0.56 2.08 2.81
N GLU A 130 -0.42 2.37 4.11
CA GLU A 130 -1.00 1.53 5.16
C GLU A 130 -2.52 1.44 5.06
N ARG A 131 -3.22 2.58 4.87
CA ARG A 131 -4.68 2.59 4.73
C ARG A 131 -5.16 1.82 3.50
N VAL A 132 -4.45 1.95 2.38
CA VAL A 132 -4.76 1.19 1.16
C VAL A 132 -4.59 -0.31 1.42
N ALA A 133 -3.51 -0.73 2.07
CA ALA A 133 -3.27 -2.13 2.41
C ALA A 133 -4.36 -2.69 3.37
N GLU A 134 -4.75 -1.93 4.40
CA GLU A 134 -5.84 -2.29 5.32
C GLU A 134 -7.17 -2.49 4.57
N LEU A 135 -7.52 -1.54 3.68
CA LEU A 135 -8.75 -1.62 2.90
C LEU A 135 -8.75 -2.81 1.93
N GLN A 136 -7.62 -3.07 1.28
CA GLN A 136 -7.47 -4.23 0.39
C GLN A 136 -7.61 -5.54 1.16
N ALA A 137 -7.00 -5.65 2.34
CA ALA A 137 -7.15 -6.81 3.21
C ALA A 137 -8.60 -6.99 3.68
N ALA A 138 -9.29 -5.91 4.06
CA ALA A 138 -10.70 -5.96 4.43
C ALA A 138 -11.59 -6.41 3.27
N LEU A 139 -11.36 -5.88 2.07
CA LEU A 139 -12.10 -6.26 0.86
C LEU A 139 -11.86 -7.72 0.44
N SER A 140 -10.64 -8.24 0.63
CA SER A 140 -10.33 -9.65 0.32
C SER A 140 -11.03 -10.63 1.26
N ASN A 141 -11.35 -10.19 2.48
CA ASN A 141 -12.07 -10.98 3.46
C ASN A 141 -13.60 -10.96 3.26
N VAL A 142 -14.11 -10.10 2.37
CA VAL A 142 -15.55 -10.08 2.04
C VAL A 142 -15.87 -11.29 1.17
N LYS A 143 -16.44 -12.33 1.76
CA LYS A 143 -16.97 -13.50 1.06
C LYS A 143 -18.14 -13.06 0.19
N GLN A 144 -17.94 -12.98 -1.11
CA GLN A 144 -18.99 -12.66 -2.09
C GLN A 144 -19.22 -13.86 -3.00
N LEU A 145 -20.48 -14.31 -3.05
CA LEU A 145 -20.93 -15.24 -4.08
C LEU A 145 -20.92 -14.50 -5.43
N ARG A 146 -19.96 -14.81 -6.29
CA ARG A 146 -19.81 -14.20 -7.62
C ARG A 146 -19.79 -15.28 -8.69
N GLY A 147 -20.40 -15.00 -9.83
CA GLY A 147 -20.39 -15.84 -11.00
C GLY A 147 -21.59 -16.79 -11.12
N LEU A 148 -21.53 -17.69 -12.07
CA LEU A 148 -22.57 -18.71 -12.31
C LEU A 148 -22.31 -19.93 -11.43
N LEU A 149 -23.25 -20.20 -10.53
CA LEU A 149 -23.19 -21.40 -9.68
C LEU A 149 -23.78 -22.60 -10.46
N PRO A 150 -23.03 -23.66 -10.73
CA PRO A 150 -23.54 -24.83 -11.41
C PRO A 150 -24.49 -25.58 -10.47
N ILE A 151 -25.79 -25.48 -10.74
CA ILE A 151 -26.85 -26.15 -9.97
C ILE A 151 -27.43 -27.35 -10.73
N CYS A 152 -27.63 -28.42 -10.05
CA CYS A 152 -28.31 -29.57 -10.63
C CYS A 152 -29.79 -29.25 -10.89
N SER A 153 -30.24 -29.42 -12.14
CA SER A 153 -31.63 -29.15 -12.53
C SER A 153 -32.66 -30.04 -11.78
N TYR A 154 -32.24 -31.22 -11.34
CA TYR A 154 -33.07 -32.20 -10.64
C TYR A 154 -33.13 -32.00 -9.14
N CYS A 155 -31.98 -32.18 -8.46
CA CYS A 155 -31.94 -32.17 -6.99
C CYS A 155 -31.52 -30.83 -6.39
N LYS A 156 -31.26 -29.79 -7.21
CA LYS A 156 -30.90 -28.44 -6.82
C LYS A 156 -29.60 -28.31 -6.01
N ARG A 157 -28.77 -29.34 -5.95
CA ARG A 157 -27.43 -29.24 -5.35
C ARG A 157 -26.51 -28.39 -6.18
N ILE A 158 -25.56 -27.71 -5.55
CA ILE A 158 -24.50 -26.94 -6.19
C ILE A 158 -23.25 -27.81 -6.29
N ARG A 159 -22.55 -27.68 -7.42
CA ARG A 159 -21.23 -28.29 -7.59
C ARG A 159 -20.15 -27.30 -7.14
N GLY A 160 -19.39 -27.65 -6.13
CA GLY A 160 -18.23 -26.90 -5.64
C GLY A 160 -17.03 -27.01 -6.58
N ASP A 161 -15.99 -26.26 -6.28
CA ASP A 161 -14.72 -26.23 -7.05
C ASP A 161 -13.99 -27.59 -7.01
N ASP A 162 -14.20 -28.37 -5.97
CA ASP A 162 -13.72 -29.74 -5.79
C ASP A 162 -14.55 -30.81 -6.54
N GLN A 163 -15.50 -30.35 -7.37
CA GLN A 163 -16.47 -31.17 -8.12
C GLN A 163 -17.46 -31.98 -7.28
N TYR A 164 -17.53 -31.78 -5.99
CA TYR A 164 -18.52 -32.38 -5.12
C TYR A 164 -19.86 -31.63 -5.17
N TRP A 165 -20.96 -32.40 -5.15
CA TRP A 165 -22.32 -31.86 -5.14
C TRP A 165 -22.82 -31.73 -3.69
N GLN A 166 -23.02 -30.51 -3.22
CA GLN A 166 -23.51 -30.22 -1.87
C GLN A 166 -24.84 -29.46 -1.91
N GLN A 167 -25.52 -29.38 -0.75
CA GLN A 167 -26.75 -28.62 -0.63
C GLN A 167 -26.48 -27.13 -0.75
N VAL A 168 -27.43 -26.35 -1.32
CA VAL A 168 -27.31 -24.92 -1.56
C VAL A 168 -27.03 -24.18 -0.26
N GLU A 169 -27.68 -24.55 0.80
CA GLU A 169 -27.54 -23.95 2.13
C GLU A 169 -26.11 -24.12 2.67
N GLY A 170 -25.53 -25.31 2.54
CA GLY A 170 -24.15 -25.59 2.93
C GLY A 170 -23.15 -24.73 2.14
N TYR A 171 -23.30 -24.73 0.82
CA TYR A 171 -22.44 -23.93 -0.05
C TYR A 171 -22.51 -22.43 0.27
N ILE A 172 -23.73 -21.89 0.45
CA ILE A 172 -23.89 -20.46 0.77
C ILE A 172 -23.33 -20.14 2.15
N ALA A 173 -23.52 -20.99 3.16
CA ALA A 173 -22.97 -20.80 4.50
C ALA A 173 -21.42 -20.81 4.52
N GLU A 174 -20.80 -21.62 3.67
CA GLU A 174 -19.34 -21.68 3.54
C GLU A 174 -18.74 -20.46 2.79
N HIS A 175 -19.50 -19.91 1.82
CA HIS A 175 -19.04 -18.87 0.89
C HIS A 175 -19.65 -17.48 1.15
N SER A 176 -20.44 -17.34 2.22
CA SER A 176 -21.02 -16.05 2.64
C SER A 176 -21.26 -16.04 4.15
N ASP A 177 -21.62 -14.87 4.70
CA ASP A 177 -22.04 -14.73 6.10
C ASP A 177 -23.53 -15.01 6.29
N ALA A 178 -24.22 -15.56 5.28
CA ALA A 178 -25.63 -15.90 5.37
C ALA A 178 -25.89 -17.08 6.31
N GLN A 179 -26.89 -16.94 7.15
CA GLN A 179 -27.37 -17.99 8.02
C GLN A 179 -28.82 -18.41 7.62
N PHE A 180 -29.11 -19.69 7.65
CA PHE A 180 -30.41 -20.22 7.28
C PHE A 180 -31.22 -20.55 8.52
N SER A 181 -32.46 -20.05 8.58
CA SER A 181 -33.49 -20.53 9.52
C SER A 181 -34.41 -21.47 8.78
N HIS A 182 -34.82 -22.55 9.43
CA HIS A 182 -35.73 -23.53 8.84
C HIS A 182 -37.17 -23.20 9.18
N GLY A 183 -38.03 -23.27 8.17
CA GLY A 183 -39.46 -23.06 8.29
C GLY A 183 -40.21 -23.79 7.18
N ILE A 184 -41.50 -23.94 7.33
CA ILE A 184 -42.36 -24.54 6.31
C ILE A 184 -43.18 -23.42 5.68
N CYS A 185 -43.07 -23.25 4.37
CA CYS A 185 -43.89 -22.26 3.66
C CYS A 185 -45.36 -22.67 3.60
N PRO A 186 -46.31 -21.74 3.45
CA PRO A 186 -47.74 -22.04 3.48
C PRO A 186 -48.20 -23.11 2.47
N SER A 187 -47.60 -23.15 1.28
CA SER A 187 -47.91 -24.13 0.24
C SER A 187 -47.47 -25.57 0.65
N CYS A 188 -46.21 -25.68 1.15
CA CYS A 188 -45.71 -26.97 1.64
C CYS A 188 -46.49 -27.44 2.87
N TYR A 189 -46.87 -26.52 3.77
CA TYR A 189 -47.68 -26.84 4.93
C TYR A 189 -49.04 -27.41 4.51
N ALA A 190 -49.73 -26.79 3.54
CA ALA A 190 -51.00 -27.26 3.04
C ALA A 190 -50.90 -28.67 2.41
N THR A 191 -49.82 -28.95 1.66
CA THR A 191 -49.58 -30.28 1.08
C THR A 191 -49.37 -31.34 2.16
N ILE A 192 -48.48 -31.05 3.12
CA ILE A 192 -48.17 -31.97 4.22
C ILE A 192 -49.43 -32.23 5.08
N ALA A 193 -50.19 -31.20 5.37
CA ALA A 193 -51.45 -31.33 6.15
C ALA A 193 -52.46 -32.23 5.44
N ALA A 194 -52.63 -32.06 4.12
CA ALA A 194 -53.50 -32.91 3.32
C ALA A 194 -53.07 -34.37 3.30
N GLU A 195 -51.76 -34.63 3.13
CA GLU A 195 -51.18 -35.97 3.16
C GLU A 195 -51.38 -36.65 4.54
N LEU A 196 -51.22 -35.94 5.63
CA LEU A 196 -51.43 -36.43 6.99
C LEU A 196 -52.89 -36.75 7.26
N GLU A 197 -53.83 -35.92 6.77
CA GLU A 197 -55.25 -36.19 6.88
C GLU A 197 -55.66 -37.43 6.08
N GLU A 198 -55.14 -37.61 4.88
CA GLU A 198 -55.38 -38.76 4.04
C GLU A 198 -54.86 -40.07 4.71
N ALA A 199 -53.61 -40.01 5.21
CA ALA A 199 -53.06 -41.15 5.97
C ALA A 199 -53.82 -41.46 7.23
N ALA A 200 -54.36 -40.47 7.94
CA ALA A 200 -55.21 -40.66 9.11
C ALA A 200 -56.55 -41.27 8.76
N ARG A 201 -57.17 -40.92 7.62
CA ARG A 201 -58.39 -41.52 7.10
C ARG A 201 -58.22 -43.01 6.72
N ALA A 202 -57.12 -43.30 5.99
CA ALA A 202 -56.75 -44.64 5.59
C ALA A 202 -56.59 -45.60 6.80
N ARG A 203 -55.96 -45.13 7.87
CA ARG A 203 -55.80 -45.90 9.13
C ARG A 203 -57.12 -46.12 9.87
N ARG A 204 -58.10 -45.24 9.72
CA ARG A 204 -59.43 -45.40 10.34
C ARG A 204 -60.32 -46.39 9.57
N SER A 205 -60.15 -46.53 8.25
CA SER A 205 -60.92 -47.41 7.38
C SER A 205 -60.36 -48.83 7.36
N SER A 206 -59.20 -49.10 7.94
CA SER A 206 -58.64 -50.49 8.07
C SER A 206 -58.74 -51.08 9.44
N ARG A 207 -59.61 -50.51 10.30
CA ARG A 207 -60.08 -51.07 11.59
C ARG A 207 -61.56 -51.37 11.51
#